data_7f092de61dbeccaeae6c26f3d7fa05ae
#
_entry.id   7f092de61dbeccaeae6c26f3d7fa05ae
#
_cell.length_a   1.000
_cell.length_b   1.000
_cell.length_c   1.000
_cell.angle_alpha   90.00
_cell.angle_beta   90.00
_cell.angle_gamma   90.00
#
_symmetry.space_group_name_H-M   'P 1'
#
loop_
_entity.id
_entity.type
_entity.pdbx_description
1 polymer ?
#
loop_
_entity_poly.entity_id
_entity_poly.type
_entity_poly.pdbx_seq_one_letter_code
_entity_poly.pdbx_strand_id
1 'polypeptide(L)'
;HAAIKPRQLDGLQAWQRELEDDYGYDSLRLLGREELTELMDTDRYLGGLYDAASGHLHPLNYTLGLNAAATAAGARVYEASPAIAVEEGSTVTVRTPGGVVRCRYLLLCGNAYLGELSRPLSGKVMPVGTYIVATEPLGDTLADSLIRNDMAVADINFVLDYFRRSADTRLLFGGRVSYSTVPPPSLPRSIRARMLKVYPQLEHARIEFAWGGNVAITMNRAPHFGRLAGNVFFAQGFSGHGIVMTGFAGKLLAEAVAGTAERLDVCARIPHRTFPGGPMFRMPALVLAMAWYRLRDLL
;
A
#
# COMPACT_ATOMS: atom_id res chain seq x y z
N HIS A 1 -11.75 -7.94 -5.78
CA HIS A 1 -12.44 -6.68 -5.45
C HIS A 1 -13.92 -6.95 -5.22
N ALA A 2 -14.46 -6.63 -4.02
CA ALA A 2 -15.81 -6.99 -3.63
C ALA A 2 -16.75 -5.77 -3.61
N ALA A 3 -17.99 -5.95 -4.09
CA ALA A 3 -18.99 -4.89 -4.22
C ALA A 3 -20.11 -5.07 -3.16
N ILE A 4 -20.48 -3.97 -2.50
CA ILE A 4 -21.56 -3.93 -1.51
C ILE A 4 -22.84 -3.32 -2.11
N LYS A 5 -22.70 -2.46 -3.12
CA LYS A 5 -23.82 -1.74 -3.77
C LYS A 5 -23.90 -2.15 -5.25
N PRO A 6 -25.12 -2.20 -5.86
CA PRO A 6 -25.25 -2.56 -7.26
C PRO A 6 -24.38 -1.70 -8.20
N ARG A 7 -24.38 -0.36 -8.02
CA ARG A 7 -23.55 0.55 -8.81
C ARG A 7 -22.04 0.24 -8.76
N GLN A 8 -21.58 -0.39 -7.67
CA GLN A 8 -20.19 -0.81 -7.53
C GLN A 8 -19.90 -2.03 -8.40
N LEU A 9 -20.85 -2.94 -8.51
CA LEU A 9 -20.74 -4.11 -9.38
C LEU A 9 -20.70 -3.69 -10.86
N ASP A 10 -21.55 -2.73 -11.26
CA ASP A 10 -21.52 -2.15 -12.60
C ASP A 10 -20.14 -1.52 -12.90
N GLY A 11 -19.56 -0.82 -11.91
CA GLY A 11 -18.22 -0.25 -12.01
C GLY A 11 -17.13 -1.31 -12.17
N LEU A 12 -17.21 -2.43 -11.45
CA LEU A 12 -16.28 -3.55 -11.61
C LEU A 12 -16.38 -4.20 -12.98
N GLN A 13 -17.59 -4.35 -13.51
CA GLN A 13 -17.81 -4.88 -14.85
C GLN A 13 -17.26 -3.95 -15.93
N ALA A 14 -17.43 -2.63 -15.78
CA ALA A 14 -16.85 -1.66 -16.69
C ALA A 14 -15.32 -1.70 -16.67
N TRP A 15 -14.73 -1.81 -15.47
CA TRP A 15 -13.29 -1.92 -15.28
C TRP A 15 -12.71 -3.22 -15.87
N GLN A 16 -13.42 -4.36 -15.73
CA GLN A 16 -13.04 -5.59 -16.38
C GLN A 16 -12.93 -5.41 -17.91
N ARG A 17 -13.97 -4.85 -18.55
CA ARG A 17 -13.98 -4.60 -19.99
C ARG A 17 -12.84 -3.67 -20.43
N GLU A 18 -12.61 -2.59 -19.70
CA GLU A 18 -11.49 -1.66 -19.99
C GLU A 18 -10.14 -2.40 -19.99
N LEU A 19 -9.90 -3.27 -19.00
CA LEU A 19 -8.64 -4.01 -18.92
C LEU A 19 -8.51 -5.09 -20.00
N GLU A 20 -9.60 -5.75 -20.37
CA GLU A 20 -9.63 -6.72 -21.46
C GLU A 20 -9.44 -6.03 -22.82
N ASP A 21 -10.23 -4.98 -23.11
CA ASP A 21 -10.28 -4.34 -24.43
C ASP A 21 -9.04 -3.46 -24.71
N ASP A 22 -8.60 -2.66 -23.72
CA ASP A 22 -7.53 -1.69 -23.92
C ASP A 22 -6.14 -2.23 -23.59
N TYR A 23 -6.04 -3.23 -22.71
CA TYR A 23 -4.76 -3.74 -22.19
C TYR A 23 -4.55 -5.25 -22.45
N GLY A 24 -5.53 -5.96 -22.99
CA GLY A 24 -5.45 -7.41 -23.23
C GLY A 24 -5.29 -8.22 -21.94
N TYR A 25 -5.82 -7.72 -20.81
CA TYR A 25 -5.73 -8.38 -19.50
C TYR A 25 -6.98 -9.22 -19.27
N ASP A 26 -6.88 -10.53 -19.49
CA ASP A 26 -7.96 -11.51 -19.52
C ASP A 26 -8.10 -12.37 -18.24
N SER A 27 -7.31 -12.08 -17.22
CA SER A 27 -7.27 -12.85 -15.97
C SER A 27 -8.39 -12.50 -14.98
N LEU A 28 -9.28 -11.58 -15.35
CA LEU A 28 -10.37 -11.09 -14.52
C LEU A 28 -11.67 -11.87 -14.76
N ARG A 29 -12.36 -12.22 -13.69
CA ARG A 29 -13.68 -12.87 -13.74
C ARG A 29 -14.66 -12.19 -12.80
N LEU A 30 -15.77 -11.71 -13.36
CA LEU A 30 -16.87 -11.17 -12.55
C LEU A 30 -17.61 -12.33 -11.87
N LEU A 31 -17.75 -12.24 -10.54
CA LEU A 31 -18.46 -13.21 -9.70
C LEU A 31 -19.79 -12.64 -9.27
N GLY A 32 -20.85 -13.42 -9.42
CA GLY A 32 -22.14 -13.16 -8.78
C GLY A 32 -22.13 -13.44 -7.28
N ARG A 33 -23.24 -13.13 -6.61
CA ARG A 33 -23.38 -13.37 -5.17
C ARG A 33 -23.19 -14.85 -4.81
N GLU A 34 -23.82 -15.75 -5.55
CA GLU A 34 -23.77 -17.20 -5.29
C GLU A 34 -22.35 -17.73 -5.37
N GLU A 35 -21.64 -17.44 -6.48
CA GLU A 35 -20.25 -17.83 -6.67
C GLU A 35 -19.32 -17.25 -5.58
N LEU A 36 -19.57 -16.00 -5.17
CA LEU A 36 -18.77 -15.37 -4.13
C LEU A 36 -19.01 -16.03 -2.76
N THR A 37 -20.25 -16.43 -2.46
CA THR A 37 -20.61 -17.15 -1.22
C THR A 37 -20.00 -18.55 -1.19
N GLU A 38 -19.81 -19.19 -2.35
CA GLU A 38 -19.04 -20.44 -2.43
C GLU A 38 -17.57 -20.27 -2.06
N LEU A 39 -16.99 -19.09 -2.24
CA LEU A 39 -15.60 -18.79 -1.92
C LEU A 39 -15.41 -18.16 -0.54
N MET A 40 -16.43 -17.46 -0.02
CA MET A 40 -16.37 -16.75 1.27
C MET A 40 -17.67 -16.94 2.05
N ASP A 41 -17.55 -17.26 3.33
CA ASP A 41 -18.69 -17.41 4.23
C ASP A 41 -19.18 -16.05 4.77
N THR A 42 -19.73 -15.23 3.88
CA THR A 42 -20.26 -13.91 4.21
C THR A 42 -21.37 -13.47 3.24
N ASP A 43 -22.41 -12.87 3.79
CA ASP A 43 -23.52 -12.27 3.03
C ASP A 43 -23.29 -10.78 2.71
N ARG A 44 -22.14 -10.25 3.08
CA ARG A 44 -21.85 -8.81 3.01
C ARG A 44 -21.83 -8.27 1.58
N TYR A 45 -21.41 -9.09 0.61
CA TYR A 45 -21.11 -8.65 -0.75
C TYR A 45 -22.14 -9.15 -1.75
N LEU A 46 -22.45 -8.30 -2.75
CA LEU A 46 -23.37 -8.62 -3.84
C LEU A 46 -22.69 -9.38 -4.99
N GLY A 47 -21.38 -9.33 -5.06
CA GLY A 47 -20.53 -9.91 -6.08
C GLY A 47 -19.15 -9.29 -6.02
N GLY A 48 -18.31 -9.61 -6.99
CA GLY A 48 -16.94 -9.10 -7.03
C GLY A 48 -16.22 -9.38 -8.35
N LEU A 49 -15.06 -8.78 -8.50
CA LEU A 49 -14.14 -9.04 -9.60
C LEU A 49 -12.94 -9.83 -9.06
N TYR A 50 -12.84 -11.07 -9.48
CA TYR A 50 -11.75 -11.99 -9.12
C TYR A 50 -10.62 -11.88 -10.13
N ASP A 51 -9.40 -11.75 -9.65
CA ASP A 51 -8.18 -11.69 -10.45
C ASP A 51 -7.34 -12.94 -10.19
N ALA A 52 -7.28 -13.83 -11.17
CA ALA A 52 -6.57 -15.11 -11.06
C ALA A 52 -5.04 -14.95 -11.18
N ALA A 53 -4.57 -13.85 -11.75
CA ALA A 53 -3.14 -13.55 -11.91
C ALA A 53 -2.56 -12.73 -10.75
N SER A 54 -3.40 -12.26 -9.83
CA SER A 54 -2.97 -11.57 -8.61
C SER A 54 -2.78 -12.52 -7.44
N GLY A 55 -2.11 -12.03 -6.40
CA GLY A 55 -1.88 -12.81 -5.19
C GLY A 55 -1.54 -11.95 -3.99
N HIS A 56 -1.21 -12.59 -2.90
CA HIS A 56 -0.71 -11.92 -1.70
C HIS A 56 0.49 -12.67 -1.13
N LEU A 57 1.23 -12.00 -0.29
CA LEU A 57 2.42 -12.54 0.34
C LEU A 57 2.54 -12.01 1.77
N HIS A 58 3.47 -12.54 2.54
CA HIS A 58 3.83 -12.04 3.86
C HIS A 58 4.85 -10.88 3.71
N PRO A 59 4.45 -9.60 3.88
CA PRO A 59 5.32 -8.45 3.55
C PRO A 59 6.62 -8.43 4.35
N LEU A 60 6.58 -8.79 5.63
CA LEU A 60 7.77 -8.80 6.48
C LEU A 60 8.76 -9.89 6.03
N ASN A 61 8.28 -11.12 5.76
CA ASN A 61 9.14 -12.20 5.28
C ASN A 61 9.75 -11.87 3.92
N TYR A 62 8.98 -11.24 3.03
CA TYR A 62 9.50 -10.75 1.75
C TYR A 62 10.62 -9.71 1.94
N THR A 63 10.41 -8.73 2.81
CA THR A 63 11.41 -7.70 3.11
C THR A 63 12.67 -8.28 3.75
N LEU A 64 12.52 -9.21 4.71
CA LEU A 64 13.64 -9.89 5.35
C LEU A 64 14.42 -10.75 4.35
N GLY A 65 13.71 -11.45 3.45
CA GLY A 65 14.33 -12.22 2.37
C GLY A 65 15.12 -11.35 1.40
N LEU A 66 14.59 -10.22 0.98
CA LEU A 66 15.29 -9.24 0.15
C LEU A 66 16.53 -8.67 0.85
N ASN A 67 16.42 -8.34 2.15
CA ASN A 67 17.54 -7.86 2.95
C ASN A 67 18.65 -8.91 3.05
N ALA A 68 18.31 -10.16 3.31
CA ALA A 68 19.25 -11.27 3.36
C ALA A 68 19.96 -11.46 2.01
N ALA A 69 19.21 -11.43 0.89
CA ALA A 69 19.77 -11.55 -0.44
C ALA A 69 20.71 -10.39 -0.79
N ALA A 70 20.31 -9.14 -0.47
CA ALA A 70 21.14 -7.97 -0.68
C ALA A 70 22.44 -8.04 0.13
N THR A 71 22.37 -8.45 1.39
CA THR A 71 23.54 -8.60 2.27
C THR A 71 24.46 -9.69 1.76
N ALA A 72 23.95 -10.82 1.30
CA ALA A 72 24.71 -11.88 0.68
C ALA A 72 25.42 -11.42 -0.62
N ALA A 73 24.80 -10.48 -1.34
CA ALA A 73 25.39 -9.84 -2.52
C ALA A 73 26.40 -8.71 -2.17
N GLY A 74 26.71 -8.50 -0.88
CA GLY A 74 27.71 -7.53 -0.41
C GLY A 74 27.15 -6.14 -0.02
N ALA A 75 25.84 -5.95 0.00
CA ALA A 75 25.25 -4.72 0.52
C ALA A 75 25.45 -4.64 2.06
N ARG A 76 25.73 -3.44 2.55
CA ARG A 76 25.82 -3.16 3.98
C ARG A 76 24.59 -2.41 4.45
N VAL A 77 23.91 -2.95 5.46
CA VAL A 77 22.70 -2.37 6.03
C VAL A 77 23.03 -1.77 7.40
N TYR A 78 22.62 -0.53 7.62
CA TYR A 78 22.81 0.20 8.87
C TYR A 78 21.45 0.56 9.43
N GLU A 79 20.99 -0.21 10.39
CA GLU A 79 19.76 0.08 11.13
C GLU A 79 19.99 1.23 12.14
N ALA A 80 18.91 1.81 12.63
CA ALA A 80 18.92 2.92 13.58
C ALA A 80 19.83 4.10 13.15
N SER A 81 20.05 4.27 11.85
CA SER A 81 20.95 5.25 11.26
C SER A 81 20.17 6.23 10.35
N PRO A 82 19.28 7.08 10.89
CA PRO A 82 18.48 7.99 10.09
C PRO A 82 19.36 8.98 9.32
N ALA A 83 19.12 9.16 8.03
CA ALA A 83 19.70 10.25 7.26
C ALA A 83 19.06 11.58 7.71
N ILE A 84 19.87 12.53 8.15
CA ILE A 84 19.43 13.83 8.67
C ILE A 84 19.74 14.99 7.73
N ALA A 85 20.68 14.82 6.81
CA ALA A 85 21.00 15.80 5.77
C ALA A 85 21.62 15.13 4.55
N VAL A 86 21.40 15.74 3.39
CA VAL A 86 21.99 15.37 2.11
C VAL A 86 22.63 16.61 1.50
N GLU A 87 23.90 16.51 1.13
CA GLU A 87 24.63 17.52 0.37
C GLU A 87 24.87 16.97 -1.03
N GLU A 88 24.26 17.60 -2.02
CA GLU A 88 24.40 17.22 -3.43
C GLU A 88 25.73 17.71 -4.01
N GLY A 89 26.21 17.05 -5.04
CA GLY A 89 27.45 17.37 -5.75
C GLY A 89 27.92 16.19 -6.60
N SER A 90 29.11 16.28 -7.21
CA SER A 90 29.70 15.15 -7.93
C SER A 90 29.92 13.93 -7.05
N THR A 91 30.15 14.14 -5.77
CA THR A 91 30.09 13.17 -4.69
C THR A 91 29.00 13.61 -3.73
N VAL A 92 27.99 12.78 -3.54
CA VAL A 92 26.91 13.05 -2.59
C VAL A 92 27.36 12.70 -1.17
N THR A 93 27.05 13.58 -0.22
CA THR A 93 27.33 13.35 1.20
C THR A 93 26.02 13.19 1.97
N VAL A 94 25.84 12.06 2.65
CA VAL A 94 24.71 11.79 3.52
C VAL A 94 25.19 11.80 4.97
N ARG A 95 24.54 12.61 5.82
CA ARG A 95 24.85 12.70 7.24
C ARG A 95 23.85 11.91 8.06
N THR A 96 24.35 11.20 9.05
CA THR A 96 23.59 10.52 10.11
C THR A 96 24.10 10.96 11.49
N PRO A 97 23.40 10.72 12.58
CA PRO A 97 23.93 11.01 13.91
C PRO A 97 25.22 10.27 14.23
N GLY A 98 25.42 9.07 13.66
CA GLY A 98 26.59 8.22 13.91
C GLY A 98 27.72 8.37 12.91
N GLY A 99 27.58 9.17 11.83
CA GLY A 99 28.61 9.27 10.82
C GLY A 99 28.20 9.91 9.51
N VAL A 100 29.09 9.82 8.54
CA VAL A 100 28.92 10.41 7.21
C VAL A 100 29.20 9.35 6.14
N VAL A 101 28.30 9.26 5.16
CA VAL A 101 28.47 8.42 3.98
C VAL A 101 28.74 9.31 2.77
N ARG A 102 29.81 9.03 2.03
CA ARG A 102 30.09 9.66 0.74
C ARG A 102 29.86 8.64 -0.37
N CYS A 103 29.07 8.99 -1.38
CA CYS A 103 28.71 8.08 -2.44
C CYS A 103 28.65 8.78 -3.82
N ARG A 104 28.82 7.99 -4.87
CA ARG A 104 28.68 8.47 -6.25
C ARG A 104 27.20 8.66 -6.61
N TYR A 105 26.34 7.77 -6.13
CA TYR A 105 24.91 7.79 -6.38
C TYR A 105 24.14 7.68 -5.07
N LEU A 106 23.04 8.40 -4.95
CA LEU A 106 22.09 8.32 -3.85
C LEU A 106 20.72 7.90 -4.38
N LEU A 107 20.11 6.91 -3.73
CA LEU A 107 18.74 6.47 -4.01
C LEU A 107 17.85 6.81 -2.82
N LEU A 108 16.91 7.75 -2.99
CA LEU A 108 15.94 8.14 -1.97
C LEU A 108 14.69 7.26 -2.05
N CYS A 109 14.64 6.25 -1.20
CA CYS A 109 13.55 5.26 -1.14
C CYS A 109 12.73 5.32 0.16
N GLY A 110 12.79 6.44 0.90
CA GLY A 110 12.12 6.61 2.18
C GLY A 110 10.59 6.70 2.12
N ASN A 111 10.00 6.84 0.92
CA ASN A 111 8.56 6.87 0.68
C ASN A 111 7.83 7.81 1.66
N ALA A 112 6.84 7.33 2.43
CA ALA A 112 6.09 8.13 3.41
C ALA A 112 6.96 8.69 4.56
N TYR A 113 8.14 8.13 4.76
CA TYR A 113 9.05 8.46 5.87
C TYR A 113 10.24 9.33 5.46
N LEU A 114 10.27 9.83 4.23
CA LEU A 114 11.34 10.71 3.74
C LEU A 114 11.41 12.04 4.51
N GLY A 115 10.28 12.53 5.01
CA GLY A 115 10.20 13.71 5.88
C GLY A 115 10.82 14.97 5.25
N GLU A 116 11.55 15.72 6.06
CA GLU A 116 12.22 16.97 5.66
C GLU A 116 13.54 16.76 4.90
N LEU A 117 14.00 15.51 4.76
CA LEU A 117 15.25 15.20 4.07
C LEU A 117 15.24 15.68 2.61
N SER A 118 14.07 15.67 1.96
CA SER A 118 13.86 16.24 0.63
C SER A 118 12.48 16.90 0.53
N ARG A 119 12.45 18.22 0.73
CA ARG A 119 11.20 19.00 0.63
C ARG A 119 10.53 18.92 -0.74
N PRO A 120 11.25 18.93 -1.88
CA PRO A 120 10.65 18.75 -3.19
C PRO A 120 9.88 17.44 -3.34
N LEU A 121 10.36 16.35 -2.73
CA LEU A 121 9.71 15.04 -2.77
C LEU A 121 8.59 14.92 -1.73
N SER A 122 8.83 15.37 -0.51
CA SER A 122 7.84 15.26 0.58
C SER A 122 6.56 16.04 0.30
N GLY A 123 6.63 17.13 -0.47
CA GLY A 123 5.46 17.90 -0.89
C GLY A 123 4.55 17.19 -1.91
N LYS A 124 5.04 16.15 -2.58
CA LYS A 124 4.31 15.42 -3.64
C LYS A 124 3.61 14.16 -3.14
N VAL A 125 3.80 13.80 -1.88
CA VAL A 125 3.15 12.66 -1.24
C VAL A 125 2.40 13.09 0.01
N MET A 126 1.29 12.39 0.28
CA MET A 126 0.51 12.52 1.50
C MET A 126 0.73 11.25 2.32
N PRO A 127 1.39 11.32 3.48
CA PRO A 127 1.42 10.21 4.42
C PRO A 127 0.01 9.96 4.99
N VAL A 128 -0.46 8.73 4.86
CA VAL A 128 -1.79 8.32 5.32
C VAL A 128 -1.64 7.08 6.18
N GLY A 129 -2.09 7.16 7.44
CA GLY A 129 -2.06 6.04 8.36
C GLY A 129 -3.05 4.95 7.97
N THR A 130 -2.58 3.73 7.83
CA THR A 130 -3.39 2.52 7.60
C THR A 130 -3.13 1.52 8.71
N TYR A 131 -4.12 0.69 9.00
CA TYR A 131 -4.08 -0.16 10.18
C TYR A 131 -4.63 -1.54 9.87
N ILE A 132 -4.05 -2.55 10.51
CA ILE A 132 -4.44 -3.95 10.41
C ILE A 132 -4.58 -4.51 11.83
N VAL A 133 -5.55 -5.39 12.01
CA VAL A 133 -5.65 -6.28 13.16
C VAL A 133 -5.47 -7.72 12.72
N ALA A 134 -4.96 -8.57 13.61
CA ALA A 134 -4.93 -10.01 13.42
C ALA A 134 -5.69 -10.67 14.56
N THR A 135 -6.53 -11.63 14.23
CA THR A 135 -7.19 -12.47 15.23
C THR A 135 -6.16 -13.41 15.88
N GLU A 136 -6.54 -14.07 16.96
CA GLU A 136 -5.89 -15.31 17.37
C GLU A 136 -5.97 -16.37 16.25
N PRO A 137 -5.15 -17.44 16.26
CA PRO A 137 -5.33 -18.54 15.33
C PRO A 137 -6.75 -19.13 15.45
N LEU A 138 -7.44 -19.23 14.32
CA LEU A 138 -8.84 -19.67 14.26
C LEU A 138 -8.97 -21.18 14.10
N GLY A 139 -7.85 -21.86 13.79
CA GLY A 139 -7.83 -23.25 13.35
C GLY A 139 -8.26 -23.42 11.90
N ASP A 140 -7.81 -24.49 11.27
CA ASP A 140 -7.95 -24.71 9.82
C ASP A 140 -9.44 -24.69 9.38
N THR A 141 -10.30 -25.39 10.10
CA THR A 141 -11.73 -25.49 9.74
C THR A 141 -12.42 -24.15 9.66
N LEU A 142 -12.25 -23.27 10.67
CA LEU A 142 -12.88 -21.95 10.66
C LEU A 142 -12.19 -21.02 9.67
N ALA A 143 -10.86 -20.98 9.64
CA ALA A 143 -10.11 -20.13 8.72
C ALA A 143 -10.43 -20.47 7.25
N ASP A 144 -10.50 -21.76 6.91
CA ASP A 144 -10.86 -22.22 5.56
C ASP A 144 -12.31 -21.88 5.20
N SER A 145 -13.25 -21.94 6.16
CA SER A 145 -14.63 -21.57 5.89
C SER A 145 -14.77 -20.07 5.53
N LEU A 146 -13.97 -19.20 6.15
CA LEU A 146 -14.03 -17.75 5.89
C LEU A 146 -13.61 -17.40 4.46
N ILE A 147 -12.53 -18.01 3.96
CA ILE A 147 -11.98 -17.78 2.61
C ILE A 147 -11.42 -19.11 2.10
N ARG A 148 -12.19 -19.82 1.26
CA ARG A 148 -11.89 -21.21 0.87
C ARG A 148 -10.70 -21.37 -0.05
N ASN A 149 -10.44 -20.40 -0.92
CA ASN A 149 -9.36 -20.44 -1.93
C ASN A 149 -8.14 -19.59 -1.55
N ASP A 150 -8.02 -19.17 -0.29
CA ASP A 150 -6.92 -18.33 0.23
C ASP A 150 -6.70 -17.01 -0.53
N MET A 151 -7.71 -16.46 -1.20
CA MET A 151 -7.60 -15.16 -1.87
C MET A 151 -7.49 -14.03 -0.84
N ALA A 152 -6.84 -12.92 -1.25
CA ALA A 152 -6.96 -11.65 -0.56
C ALA A 152 -8.18 -10.89 -1.10
N VAL A 153 -8.93 -10.26 -0.21
CA VAL A 153 -10.16 -9.53 -0.54
C VAL A 153 -10.01 -8.06 -0.16
N ALA A 154 -10.47 -7.17 -1.04
CA ALA A 154 -10.65 -5.77 -0.73
C ALA A 154 -12.02 -5.32 -1.26
N ASP A 155 -12.81 -4.58 -0.48
CA ASP A 155 -13.99 -3.94 -1.04
C ASP A 155 -13.61 -2.68 -1.83
N ILE A 156 -14.54 -2.13 -2.60
CA ILE A 156 -14.30 -0.94 -3.43
C ILE A 156 -14.90 0.33 -2.85
N ASN A 157 -15.13 0.38 -1.54
CA ASN A 157 -15.46 1.61 -0.85
C ASN A 157 -14.26 2.56 -0.84
N PHE A 158 -14.49 3.84 -0.72
CA PHE A 158 -13.39 4.80 -0.62
C PHE A 158 -12.49 4.56 0.60
N VAL A 159 -13.10 4.25 1.75
CA VAL A 159 -12.42 3.72 2.94
C VAL A 159 -12.65 2.22 2.97
N LEU A 160 -11.87 1.51 2.17
CA LEU A 160 -12.04 0.09 1.92
C LEU A 160 -11.75 -0.77 3.16
N ASP A 161 -12.43 -1.89 3.26
CA ASP A 161 -12.06 -3.03 4.07
C ASP A 161 -11.24 -4.00 3.22
N TYR A 162 -10.13 -4.51 3.78
CA TYR A 162 -9.31 -5.51 3.11
C TYR A 162 -8.87 -6.58 4.10
N PHE A 163 -8.91 -7.81 3.65
CA PHE A 163 -8.63 -8.93 4.55
C PHE A 163 -8.12 -10.15 3.79
N ARG A 164 -7.43 -11.01 4.51
CA ARG A 164 -6.93 -12.29 4.03
C ARG A 164 -6.60 -13.21 5.21
N ARG A 165 -6.41 -14.48 4.92
CA ARG A 165 -5.86 -15.42 5.90
C ARG A 165 -4.34 -15.28 5.98
N SER A 166 -3.77 -15.67 7.11
CA SER A 166 -2.35 -15.92 7.28
C SER A 166 -2.08 -17.43 7.30
N ALA A 167 -0.83 -17.81 7.09
CA ALA A 167 -0.42 -19.22 7.10
C ALA A 167 -0.65 -19.93 8.46
N ASP A 168 -0.74 -19.17 9.55
CA ASP A 168 -1.06 -19.66 10.89
C ASP A 168 -2.55 -19.51 11.26
N THR A 169 -3.42 -19.55 10.25
CA THR A 169 -4.90 -19.56 10.36
C THR A 169 -5.55 -18.34 11.00
N ARG A 170 -4.88 -17.18 11.04
CA ARG A 170 -5.46 -15.92 11.51
C ARG A 170 -6.20 -15.23 10.39
N LEU A 171 -7.23 -14.45 10.73
CA LEU A 171 -7.75 -13.43 9.83
C LEU A 171 -6.99 -12.13 10.06
N LEU A 172 -6.31 -11.64 9.03
CA LEU A 172 -5.76 -10.30 8.97
C LEU A 172 -6.82 -9.38 8.37
N PHE A 173 -7.21 -8.34 9.10
CA PHE A 173 -8.26 -7.42 8.65
C PHE A 173 -7.80 -5.98 8.79
N GLY A 174 -7.77 -5.25 7.68
CA GLY A 174 -7.50 -3.82 7.61
C GLY A 174 -8.72 -3.07 7.09
N GLY A 175 -8.87 -1.82 7.43
CA GLY A 175 -10.06 -1.12 6.95
C GLY A 175 -10.31 0.24 7.56
N ARG A 176 -9.37 0.78 8.27
CA ARG A 176 -9.46 2.13 8.79
C ARG A 176 -8.29 2.94 8.29
N VAL A 177 -8.58 4.11 7.80
CA VAL A 177 -7.59 5.09 7.36
C VAL A 177 -7.62 6.25 8.32
N SER A 178 -6.47 6.64 8.87
CA SER A 178 -6.32 7.88 9.61
C SER A 178 -5.56 8.87 8.74
N TYR A 179 -6.16 10.02 8.52
CA TYR A 179 -5.55 11.14 7.83
C TYR A 179 -4.71 12.02 8.77
N SER A 180 -4.50 11.55 9.99
CA SER A 180 -3.48 12.03 10.90
C SER A 180 -2.46 10.92 11.10
N THR A 181 -1.21 11.27 11.36
CA THR A 181 -0.15 10.30 11.72
C THR A 181 -0.36 9.71 13.11
N VAL A 182 -1.42 10.16 13.83
CA VAL A 182 -1.75 9.69 15.17
C VAL A 182 -2.77 8.54 15.07
N PRO A 183 -2.49 7.38 15.67
CA PRO A 183 -3.43 6.28 15.72
C PRO A 183 -4.74 6.70 16.42
N PRO A 184 -5.91 6.32 15.88
CA PRO A 184 -7.18 6.60 16.56
C PRO A 184 -7.25 5.88 17.91
N PRO A 185 -7.84 6.50 18.94
CA PRO A 185 -8.11 5.80 20.18
C PRO A 185 -9.02 4.59 19.92
N SER A 186 -8.78 3.49 20.63
CA SER A 186 -9.55 2.23 20.47
C SER A 186 -9.51 1.63 19.07
N LEU A 187 -8.37 1.74 18.38
CA LEU A 187 -8.15 1.20 17.03
C LEU A 187 -8.61 -0.26 16.89
N PRO A 188 -8.20 -1.22 17.76
CA PRO A 188 -8.61 -2.61 17.61
C PRO A 188 -10.14 -2.79 17.66
N ARG A 189 -10.82 -2.08 18.57
CA ARG A 189 -12.30 -2.13 18.67
C ARG A 189 -12.97 -1.63 17.40
N SER A 190 -12.47 -0.55 16.83
CA SER A 190 -13.09 0.06 15.64
C SER A 190 -12.91 -0.80 14.39
N ILE A 191 -11.75 -1.46 14.23
CA ILE A 191 -11.52 -2.38 13.10
C ILE A 191 -12.28 -3.69 13.33
N ARG A 192 -12.31 -4.21 14.57
CA ARG A 192 -13.12 -5.38 14.92
C ARG A 192 -14.61 -5.18 14.59
N ALA A 193 -15.16 -4.01 14.88
CA ALA A 193 -16.55 -3.71 14.54
C ALA A 193 -16.83 -3.73 13.02
N ARG A 194 -15.82 -3.41 12.19
CA ARG A 194 -15.92 -3.57 10.72
C ARG A 194 -15.76 -5.04 10.31
N MET A 195 -14.80 -5.74 10.87
CA MET A 195 -14.59 -7.18 10.65
C MET A 195 -15.88 -7.98 10.94
N LEU A 196 -16.59 -7.69 12.02
CA LEU A 196 -17.83 -8.37 12.37
C LEU A 196 -19.01 -8.04 11.46
N LYS A 197 -18.94 -6.99 10.65
CA LYS A 197 -19.91 -6.74 9.57
C LYS A 197 -19.68 -7.65 8.37
N VAL A 198 -18.46 -8.13 8.19
CA VAL A 198 -18.12 -9.08 7.14
C VAL A 198 -18.26 -10.51 7.64
N TYR A 199 -17.74 -10.79 8.82
CA TYR A 199 -17.72 -12.11 9.44
C TYR A 199 -18.31 -12.08 10.85
N PRO A 200 -19.65 -12.08 11.02
CA PRO A 200 -20.31 -12.09 12.34
C PRO A 200 -19.91 -13.30 13.20
N GLN A 201 -19.61 -14.43 12.56
CA GLN A 201 -19.17 -15.67 13.21
C GLN A 201 -17.86 -15.54 13.99
N LEU A 202 -17.11 -14.44 13.82
CA LEU A 202 -15.91 -14.12 14.58
C LEU A 202 -16.19 -13.31 15.87
N GLU A 203 -17.43 -13.27 16.34
CA GLU A 203 -17.80 -12.50 17.55
C GLU A 203 -16.99 -12.91 18.79
N HIS A 204 -16.62 -14.17 18.90
CA HIS A 204 -15.85 -14.67 20.04
C HIS A 204 -14.33 -14.68 19.80
N ALA A 205 -13.87 -14.41 18.58
CA ALA A 205 -12.45 -14.36 18.25
C ALA A 205 -11.78 -13.12 18.89
N ARG A 206 -10.64 -13.34 19.54
CA ARG A 206 -9.85 -12.25 20.13
C ARG A 206 -8.98 -11.59 19.07
N ILE A 207 -8.84 -10.29 19.16
CA ILE A 207 -7.79 -9.57 18.42
C ILE A 207 -6.48 -9.68 19.23
N GLU A 208 -5.52 -10.39 18.68
CA GLU A 208 -4.23 -10.62 19.34
C GLU A 208 -3.21 -9.56 18.97
N PHE A 209 -3.21 -9.11 17.72
CA PHE A 209 -2.31 -8.08 17.24
C PHE A 209 -3.05 -6.93 16.57
N ALA A 210 -2.50 -5.73 16.74
CA ALA A 210 -2.94 -4.55 16.01
C ALA A 210 -1.74 -3.66 15.74
N TRP A 211 -1.58 -3.22 14.49
CA TRP A 211 -0.48 -2.35 14.10
C TRP A 211 -0.92 -1.40 12.99
N GLY A 212 -0.07 -0.42 12.71
CA GLY A 212 -0.28 0.52 11.63
C GLY A 212 1.02 0.97 11.00
N GLY A 213 0.88 1.61 9.86
CA GLY A 213 1.97 2.23 9.12
C GLY A 213 1.45 3.31 8.19
N ASN A 214 2.36 4.12 7.65
CA ASN A 214 1.99 5.15 6.72
C ASN A 214 2.22 4.70 5.27
N VAL A 215 1.21 4.87 4.43
CA VAL A 215 1.35 4.79 2.98
C VAL A 215 1.54 6.18 2.40
N ALA A 216 2.33 6.31 1.35
CA ALA A 216 2.51 7.57 0.64
C ALA A 216 1.55 7.62 -0.55
N ILE A 217 0.60 8.53 -0.51
CA ILE A 217 -0.38 8.74 -1.57
C ILE A 217 0.04 9.95 -2.41
N THR A 218 0.11 9.79 -3.73
CA THR A 218 0.25 10.90 -4.70
C THR A 218 -1.13 11.42 -5.12
N MET A 219 -1.22 12.63 -5.64
CA MET A 219 -2.53 13.19 -6.04
C MET A 219 -3.18 12.43 -7.19
N ASN A 220 -2.40 11.94 -8.13
CA ASN A 220 -2.85 11.14 -9.28
C ASN A 220 -2.82 9.63 -9.04
N ARG A 221 -2.46 9.18 -7.83
CA ARG A 221 -2.31 7.77 -7.45
C ARG A 221 -1.21 7.01 -8.19
N ALA A 222 -0.53 7.59 -9.17
CA ALA A 222 0.58 6.97 -9.87
C ALA A 222 1.87 6.98 -9.02
N PRO A 223 2.73 5.95 -9.12
CA PRO A 223 4.05 5.95 -8.49
C PRO A 223 4.92 7.09 -9.01
N HIS A 224 5.70 7.71 -8.12
CA HIS A 224 6.56 8.84 -8.43
C HIS A 224 8.02 8.42 -8.48
N PHE A 225 8.57 8.41 -9.69
CA PHE A 225 9.97 8.08 -9.98
C PHE A 225 10.68 9.31 -10.54
N GLY A 226 12.01 9.32 -10.43
CA GLY A 226 12.80 10.31 -11.11
C GLY A 226 14.18 10.53 -10.52
N ARG A 227 14.74 11.69 -10.86
CA ARG A 227 15.99 12.17 -10.32
C ARG A 227 15.87 13.63 -9.90
N LEU A 228 16.53 14.00 -8.80
CA LEU A 228 16.64 15.39 -8.33
C LEU A 228 17.85 16.08 -8.93
N ALA A 229 18.97 15.35 -9.02
CA ALA A 229 20.22 15.76 -9.65
C ALA A 229 20.77 14.61 -10.49
N GLY A 230 21.85 14.82 -11.20
CA GLY A 230 22.42 13.81 -12.11
C GLY A 230 22.70 12.45 -11.47
N ASN A 231 23.00 12.44 -10.16
CA ASN A 231 23.36 11.26 -9.39
C ASN A 231 22.47 11.02 -8.14
N VAL A 232 21.33 11.72 -8.02
CA VAL A 232 20.35 11.52 -6.95
C VAL A 232 19.04 11.10 -7.55
N PHE A 233 18.70 9.82 -7.37
CA PHE A 233 17.48 9.20 -7.88
C PHE A 233 16.48 8.95 -6.75
N PHE A 234 15.22 8.76 -7.10
CA PHE A 234 14.19 8.45 -6.10
C PHE A 234 13.06 7.58 -6.65
N ALA A 235 12.40 6.87 -5.72
CA ALA A 235 11.13 6.20 -5.97
C ALA A 235 10.25 6.30 -4.71
N GLN A 236 9.01 6.78 -4.89
CA GLN A 236 8.06 6.99 -3.79
C GLN A 236 6.61 7.03 -4.28
N GLY A 237 5.65 7.18 -3.36
CA GLY A 237 4.27 7.50 -3.69
C GLY A 237 3.51 6.34 -4.32
N PHE A 238 3.70 5.13 -3.86
CA PHE A 238 3.10 3.92 -4.43
C PHE A 238 1.60 3.76 -4.14
N SER A 239 1.00 4.66 -3.40
CA SER A 239 -0.44 4.83 -3.20
C SER A 239 -1.21 3.56 -2.77
N GLY A 240 -0.56 2.68 -2.00
CA GLY A 240 -1.11 1.41 -1.51
C GLY A 240 -0.67 0.17 -2.32
N HIS A 241 -0.06 0.33 -3.48
CA HIS A 241 0.40 -0.76 -4.36
C HIS A 241 1.91 -1.06 -4.22
N GLY A 242 2.50 -0.74 -3.06
CA GLY A 242 3.95 -0.76 -2.86
C GLY A 242 4.61 -2.11 -3.01
N ILE A 243 3.97 -3.21 -2.67
CA ILE A 243 4.61 -4.55 -2.69
C ILE A 243 5.14 -4.88 -4.08
N VAL A 244 4.31 -4.79 -5.10
CA VAL A 244 4.72 -5.04 -6.50
C VAL A 244 5.64 -3.93 -7.02
N MET A 245 5.23 -2.67 -6.79
CA MET A 245 5.90 -1.53 -7.39
C MET A 245 7.29 -1.27 -6.81
N THR A 246 7.60 -1.65 -5.57
CA THR A 246 8.94 -1.48 -4.99
C THR A 246 9.97 -2.42 -5.62
N GLY A 247 9.58 -3.65 -5.96
CA GLY A 247 10.45 -4.56 -6.71
C GLY A 247 10.79 -4.01 -8.10
N PHE A 248 9.78 -3.52 -8.82
CA PHE A 248 9.96 -2.86 -10.11
C PHE A 248 10.81 -1.59 -9.99
N ALA A 249 10.55 -0.75 -9.00
CA ALA A 249 11.32 0.45 -8.71
C ALA A 249 12.79 0.16 -8.45
N GLY A 250 13.09 -0.85 -7.63
CA GLY A 250 14.45 -1.29 -7.34
C GLY A 250 15.21 -1.68 -8.60
N LYS A 251 14.55 -2.42 -9.52
CA LYS A 251 15.14 -2.78 -10.81
C LYS A 251 15.44 -1.53 -11.66
N LEU A 252 14.49 -0.61 -11.82
CA LEU A 252 14.68 0.62 -12.60
C LEU A 252 15.82 1.49 -12.05
N LEU A 253 15.89 1.63 -10.73
CA LEU A 253 16.93 2.41 -10.06
C LEU A 253 18.31 1.76 -10.23
N ALA A 254 18.38 0.42 -10.15
CA ALA A 254 19.64 -0.32 -10.38
C ALA A 254 20.11 -0.18 -11.83
N GLU A 255 19.22 -0.30 -12.82
CA GLU A 255 19.50 -0.08 -14.24
C GLU A 255 20.04 1.35 -14.45
N ALA A 256 19.40 2.36 -13.86
CA ALA A 256 19.81 3.76 -13.98
C ALA A 256 21.21 4.02 -13.39
N VAL A 257 21.53 3.42 -12.24
CA VAL A 257 22.87 3.50 -11.63
C VAL A 257 23.92 2.77 -12.49
N ALA A 258 23.53 1.70 -13.17
CA ALA A 258 24.40 0.96 -14.10
C ALA A 258 24.59 1.66 -15.45
N GLY A 259 23.92 2.79 -15.70
CA GLY A 259 24.05 3.59 -16.92
C GLY A 259 22.91 3.44 -17.93
N THR A 260 21.88 2.64 -17.63
CA THR A 260 20.71 2.39 -18.49
C THR A 260 19.46 2.99 -17.85
N ALA A 261 19.19 4.27 -18.08
CA ALA A 261 18.15 5.03 -17.39
C ALA A 261 16.84 5.21 -18.19
N GLU A 262 16.76 4.74 -19.43
CA GLU A 262 15.67 5.03 -20.37
C GLU A 262 14.29 4.66 -19.80
N ARG A 263 14.19 3.51 -19.15
CA ARG A 263 12.94 3.05 -18.54
C ARG A 263 12.52 3.89 -17.33
N LEU A 264 13.51 4.29 -16.49
CA LEU A 264 13.27 5.22 -15.40
C LEU A 264 12.81 6.58 -15.93
N ASP A 265 13.43 7.08 -17.00
CA ASP A 265 13.10 8.36 -17.61
C ASP A 265 11.69 8.37 -18.23
N VAL A 266 11.21 7.23 -18.76
CA VAL A 266 9.81 7.08 -19.18
C VAL A 266 8.86 7.23 -17.98
N CYS A 267 9.11 6.51 -16.90
CA CYS A 267 8.30 6.61 -15.68
C CYS A 267 8.34 8.00 -15.04
N ALA A 268 9.49 8.69 -15.12
CA ALA A 268 9.67 10.04 -14.59
C ALA A 268 8.88 11.12 -15.34
N ARG A 269 8.35 10.83 -16.53
CA ARG A 269 7.46 11.75 -17.28
C ARG A 269 6.06 11.85 -16.70
N ILE A 270 5.65 10.93 -15.83
CA ILE A 270 4.34 11.01 -15.16
C ILE A 270 4.30 12.27 -14.28
N PRO A 271 3.41 13.23 -14.56
CA PRO A 271 3.41 14.51 -13.84
C PRO A 271 2.87 14.33 -12.41
N HIS A 272 3.58 14.86 -11.43
CA HIS A 272 3.15 14.85 -10.04
C HIS A 272 3.02 16.28 -9.51
N ARG A 273 1.84 16.62 -9.01
CA ARG A 273 1.56 17.93 -8.40
C ARG A 273 1.91 17.91 -6.91
N THR A 274 2.33 19.04 -6.40
CA THR A 274 2.49 19.26 -4.95
C THR A 274 1.12 19.41 -4.32
N PHE A 275 0.92 18.82 -3.15
CA PHE A 275 -0.33 18.96 -2.40
C PHE A 275 -0.56 20.42 -2.02
N PRO A 276 -1.81 20.94 -2.21
CA PRO A 276 -2.16 22.30 -1.83
C PRO A 276 -1.90 22.56 -0.33
N GLY A 277 -1.42 23.76 -0.02
CA GLY A 277 -1.15 24.19 1.35
C GLY A 277 0.18 23.71 1.94
N GLY A 278 1.00 23.01 1.16
CA GLY A 278 2.33 22.55 1.60
C GLY A 278 2.27 21.62 2.83
N PRO A 279 3.39 21.45 3.54
CA PRO A 279 3.44 20.56 4.71
C PRO A 279 2.49 20.93 5.85
N MET A 280 2.18 22.21 6.02
CA MET A 280 1.39 22.72 7.15
C MET A 280 -0.13 22.51 6.93
N PHE A 281 -0.65 22.78 5.73
CA PHE A 281 -2.10 22.75 5.48
C PHE A 281 -2.59 21.51 4.73
N ARG A 282 -1.71 20.68 4.18
CA ARG A 282 -2.11 19.46 3.47
C ARG A 282 -2.94 18.50 4.34
N MET A 283 -2.61 18.36 5.63
CA MET A 283 -3.35 17.48 6.54
C MET A 283 -4.76 18.01 6.87
N PRO A 284 -4.97 19.28 7.28
CA PRO A 284 -6.31 19.85 7.42
C PRO A 284 -7.16 19.75 6.15
N ALA A 285 -6.58 20.07 4.99
CA ALA A 285 -7.29 19.96 3.70
C ALA A 285 -7.72 18.52 3.41
N LEU A 286 -6.86 17.54 3.71
CA LEU A 286 -7.17 16.13 3.56
C LEU A 286 -8.32 15.70 4.50
N VAL A 287 -8.31 16.10 5.76
CA VAL A 287 -9.38 15.79 6.73
C VAL A 287 -10.73 16.29 6.23
N LEU A 288 -10.79 17.51 5.70
CA LEU A 288 -12.02 18.08 5.13
C LEU A 288 -12.47 17.32 3.87
N ALA A 289 -11.56 17.04 2.94
CA ALA A 289 -11.86 16.25 1.75
C ALA A 289 -12.42 14.87 2.09
N MET A 290 -11.87 14.25 3.12
CA MET A 290 -12.29 12.91 3.56
C MET A 290 -13.63 12.92 4.31
N ALA A 291 -13.93 13.97 5.07
CA ALA A 291 -15.27 14.14 5.63
C ALA A 291 -16.31 14.19 4.51
N TRP A 292 -16.02 14.92 3.42
CA TRP A 292 -16.86 14.97 2.23
C TRP A 292 -17.02 13.59 1.55
N TYR A 293 -15.94 12.86 1.33
CA TYR A 293 -16.01 11.53 0.69
C TYR A 293 -16.76 10.51 1.57
N ARG A 294 -16.62 10.56 2.89
CA ARG A 294 -17.43 9.75 3.80
C ARG A 294 -18.92 10.03 3.68
N LEU A 295 -19.29 11.30 3.57
CA LEU A 295 -20.69 11.68 3.37
C LEU A 295 -21.21 11.13 2.02
N ARG A 296 -20.40 11.18 0.98
CA ARG A 296 -20.74 10.63 -0.34
C ARG A 296 -20.84 9.08 -0.35
N ASP A 297 -20.07 8.39 0.47
CA ASP A 297 -20.17 6.92 0.59
C ASP A 297 -21.45 6.48 1.31
N LEU A 298 -22.07 7.37 2.10
CA LEU A 298 -23.37 7.11 2.78
C LEU A 298 -24.57 7.32 1.83
N LEU A 299 -24.42 8.16 0.81
CA LEU A 299 -25.43 8.40 -0.24
C LEU A 299 -25.28 7.38 -1.39
#